data_1cfb7172deb71d399887f818394000a5
#
_entry.id   1cfb7172deb71d399887f818394000a5
#
_cell.length_a   1.000
_cell.length_b   1.000
_cell.length_c   1.000
_cell.angle_alpha   90.00
_cell.angle_beta   90.00
_cell.angle_gamma   90.00
#
_symmetry.space_group_name_H-M   'P 1'
#
loop_
_entity.id
_entity.type
_entity.pdbx_description
1 polymer ?
#
loop_
_entity_poly.entity_id
_entity_poly.type
_entity_poly.pdbx_seq_one_letter_code
_entity_poly.pdbx_strand_id
1 'polypeptide(L)'
;MIRNLRRNGAVILGKTNMTEFANYTTEDMPGGYSSRGGQVIHAVNPKLSPAGSSSGSAVAVAAGIVPMAVGTDTSHSVTGCAMFNGICGLKPPVGKLSAEGIIPIARTLDSAGAMARNLTDTLKLYSAMRDEPLPELNPLRTDELHIAVNRANGETIQGSRKRFLNSLLEKLKAGGAATGEVDQGAAPEMVTIMRWEFRPMLEDYLRKSTAKRKTLAEIVAYYESNPETMMKYGDTLLRAALNETMGGLQGKPYLDALAARREAIAQVTAEIEHYDAVLMTGPTSIMHFCGLPTVTVAGSVKDPNGVNETVILYGKDEYRLYEAALAIEQIMMNTGDPEQL
;
A
#
# COMPACT_ATOMS: atom_id res chain seq x y z
N MET A 1 -12.91 -12.33 3.73
CA MET A 1 -11.53 -12.51 3.28
C MET A 1 -10.88 -13.79 3.83
N ILE A 2 -10.49 -13.93 5.12
CA ILE A 2 -9.78 -15.14 5.65
C ILE A 2 -10.57 -16.43 5.44
N ARG A 3 -11.89 -16.40 5.59
CA ARG A 3 -12.76 -17.54 5.23
C ARG A 3 -12.62 -17.95 3.76
N ASN A 4 -12.52 -16.98 2.86
CA ASN A 4 -12.33 -17.23 1.43
C ASN A 4 -10.99 -17.91 1.16
N LEU A 5 -9.90 -17.41 1.76
CA LEU A 5 -8.59 -18.05 1.65
C LEU A 5 -8.64 -19.52 2.07
N ARG A 6 -9.23 -19.82 3.24
CA ARG A 6 -9.38 -21.21 3.70
C ARG A 6 -10.24 -22.05 2.76
N ARG A 7 -11.35 -21.51 2.27
CA ARG A 7 -12.23 -22.18 1.30
C ARG A 7 -11.49 -22.51 -0.01
N ASN A 8 -10.56 -21.65 -0.40
CA ASN A 8 -9.71 -21.82 -1.59
C ASN A 8 -8.41 -22.63 -1.29
N GLY A 9 -8.34 -23.34 -0.16
CA GLY A 9 -7.26 -24.26 0.16
C GLY A 9 -6.00 -23.60 0.75
N ALA A 10 -6.02 -22.32 1.11
CA ALA A 10 -4.87 -21.67 1.71
C ALA A 10 -4.62 -22.17 3.15
N VAL A 11 -3.38 -22.50 3.44
CA VAL A 11 -2.90 -22.83 4.78
C VAL A 11 -2.41 -21.55 5.46
N ILE A 12 -3.07 -21.15 6.54
CA ILE A 12 -2.71 -19.96 7.31
C ILE A 12 -1.65 -20.35 8.34
N LEU A 13 -0.39 -20.00 8.10
CA LEU A 13 0.74 -20.33 8.98
C LEU A 13 0.73 -19.51 10.26
N GLY A 14 0.29 -18.26 10.22
CA GLY A 14 0.29 -17.40 11.40
C GLY A 14 0.03 -15.93 11.06
N LYS A 15 0.42 -15.06 11.99
CA LYS A 15 0.39 -13.60 11.86
C LYS A 15 1.80 -13.06 11.96
N THR A 16 2.13 -12.12 11.10
CA THR A 16 3.40 -11.41 11.10
C THR A 16 3.35 -10.20 12.03
N ASN A 17 4.51 -9.72 12.47
CA ASN A 17 4.60 -8.43 13.14
C ASN A 17 4.39 -7.29 12.13
N MET A 18 3.62 -6.30 12.51
CA MET A 18 3.37 -5.10 11.71
C MET A 18 3.69 -3.85 12.55
N THR A 19 3.81 -2.70 11.92
CA THR A 19 3.91 -1.46 12.69
C THR A 19 2.63 -1.27 13.50
N GLU A 20 2.79 -0.91 14.75
CA GLU A 20 1.70 -0.81 15.72
C GLU A 20 0.61 0.16 15.25
N PHE A 21 -0.66 -0.25 15.40
CA PHE A 21 -1.84 0.44 14.87
C PHE A 21 -1.72 0.85 13.41
N ALA A 22 -1.14 -0.01 12.58
CA ALA A 22 -0.90 0.24 11.17
C ALA A 22 -0.10 1.54 10.90
N ASN A 23 0.86 1.83 11.77
CA ASN A 23 1.67 3.06 11.78
C ASN A 23 0.89 4.32 12.22
N TYR A 24 -0.23 4.15 12.94
CA TYR A 24 -1.08 5.24 13.39
C TYR A 24 -0.96 5.51 14.91
N THR A 25 0.19 5.20 15.51
CA THR A 25 0.47 5.50 16.93
C THR A 25 1.08 6.88 17.08
N THR A 26 2.13 7.16 16.31
CA THR A 26 2.88 8.41 16.31
C THR A 26 3.55 8.61 14.95
N GLU A 27 3.88 9.84 14.60
CA GLU A 27 4.59 10.18 13.37
C GLU A 27 6.03 9.64 13.33
N ASP A 28 6.69 9.53 14.48
CA ASP A 28 8.10 9.14 14.60
C ASP A 28 8.33 7.63 14.69
N MET A 29 7.29 6.80 14.61
CA MET A 29 7.45 5.36 14.73
C MET A 29 8.11 4.78 13.48
N PRO A 30 9.25 4.06 13.61
CA PRO A 30 9.86 3.41 12.47
C PRO A 30 8.99 2.30 11.92
N GLY A 31 8.92 2.20 10.59
CA GLY A 31 8.19 1.11 9.93
C GLY A 31 8.63 -0.25 10.44
N GLY A 32 7.67 -1.09 10.80
CA GLY A 32 7.91 -2.44 11.32
C GLY A 32 8.09 -2.56 12.84
N TYR A 33 8.00 -1.47 13.59
CA TYR A 33 8.06 -1.56 15.05
C TYR A 33 6.67 -1.78 15.67
N SER A 34 6.62 -2.66 16.66
CA SER A 34 5.50 -2.72 17.61
C SER A 34 6.00 -2.97 19.04
N SER A 35 5.30 -2.44 20.02
CA SER A 35 5.58 -2.66 21.44
C SER A 35 5.55 -4.15 21.82
N ARG A 36 4.77 -4.95 21.12
CA ARG A 36 4.65 -6.39 21.33
C ARG A 36 5.76 -7.21 20.68
N GLY A 37 6.12 -6.89 19.43
CA GLY A 37 6.99 -7.74 18.59
C GLY A 37 8.38 -7.14 18.33
N GLY A 38 8.62 -5.91 18.79
CA GLY A 38 9.85 -5.18 18.48
C GLY A 38 9.94 -4.76 17.02
N GLN A 39 11.15 -4.61 16.50
CA GLN A 39 11.44 -4.16 15.15
C GLN A 39 11.53 -5.33 14.18
N VAL A 40 10.79 -5.26 13.09
CA VAL A 40 10.97 -6.13 11.91
C VAL A 40 12.26 -5.73 11.20
N ILE A 41 13.10 -6.70 10.90
CA ILE A 41 14.38 -6.50 10.20
C ILE A 41 14.20 -6.80 8.72
N HIS A 42 14.74 -5.94 7.85
CA HIS A 42 14.66 -6.09 6.40
C HIS A 42 15.39 -7.37 5.92
N ALA A 43 14.73 -8.13 5.02
CA ALA A 43 15.20 -9.47 4.63
C ALA A 43 16.56 -9.50 3.91
N VAL A 44 16.85 -8.48 3.08
CA VAL A 44 18.06 -8.44 2.22
C VAL A 44 19.18 -7.70 2.92
N ASN A 45 18.89 -6.55 3.52
CA ASN A 45 19.89 -5.70 4.17
C ASN A 45 19.34 -5.17 5.50
N PRO A 46 19.86 -5.63 6.65
CA PRO A 46 19.38 -5.24 7.98
C PRO A 46 19.47 -3.73 8.30
N LYS A 47 20.23 -2.97 7.52
CA LYS A 47 20.36 -1.51 7.68
C LYS A 47 19.23 -0.74 7.00
N LEU A 48 18.48 -1.39 6.11
CA LEU A 48 17.35 -0.77 5.43
C LEU A 48 16.08 -0.83 6.29
N SER A 49 15.20 0.14 6.08
CA SER A 49 13.85 0.09 6.63
C SER A 49 13.04 -1.00 5.89
N PRO A 50 12.30 -1.86 6.59
CA PRO A 50 11.36 -2.77 5.96
C PRO A 50 10.06 -2.06 5.51
N ALA A 51 10.00 -0.74 5.65
CA ALA A 51 8.81 0.09 5.50
C ALA A 51 7.70 -0.31 6.51
N GLY A 52 6.51 0.24 6.33
CA GLY A 52 5.34 -0.01 7.20
C GLY A 52 4.03 0.27 6.46
N SER A 53 2.97 -0.23 6.98
CA SER A 53 2.82 -0.97 8.25
C SER A 53 2.84 -2.51 8.08
N SER A 54 2.64 -3.07 6.87
CA SER A 54 2.64 -4.52 6.61
C SER A 54 4.05 -5.14 6.52
N SER A 55 4.98 -4.64 7.32
CA SER A 55 6.42 -4.93 7.29
C SER A 55 6.73 -6.41 7.38
N GLY A 56 6.21 -7.09 8.42
CA GLY A 56 6.48 -8.51 8.61
C GLY A 56 5.92 -9.40 7.50
N SER A 57 4.80 -9.01 6.89
CA SER A 57 4.24 -9.70 5.73
C SER A 57 5.16 -9.57 4.51
N ALA A 58 5.63 -8.36 4.20
CA ALA A 58 6.56 -8.13 3.11
C ALA A 58 7.89 -8.85 3.32
N VAL A 59 8.47 -8.75 4.52
CA VAL A 59 9.72 -9.42 4.88
C VAL A 59 9.59 -10.94 4.80
N ALA A 60 8.49 -11.53 5.27
CA ALA A 60 8.27 -12.97 5.20
C ALA A 60 8.24 -13.51 3.76
N VAL A 61 7.66 -12.73 2.83
CA VAL A 61 7.66 -13.05 1.39
C VAL A 61 9.05 -12.86 0.79
N ALA A 62 9.71 -11.73 1.06
CA ALA A 62 11.04 -11.42 0.53
C ALA A 62 12.11 -12.42 1.00
N ALA A 63 12.03 -12.84 2.26
CA ALA A 63 12.91 -13.86 2.85
C ALA A 63 12.58 -15.28 2.41
N GLY A 64 11.52 -15.52 1.64
CA GLY A 64 11.10 -16.85 1.22
C GLY A 64 10.49 -17.74 2.31
N ILE A 65 10.13 -17.17 3.45
CA ILE A 65 9.48 -17.92 4.57
C ILE A 65 8.10 -18.40 4.14
N VAL A 66 7.37 -17.55 3.39
CA VAL A 66 6.08 -17.88 2.79
C VAL A 66 6.05 -17.44 1.33
N PRO A 67 5.30 -18.13 0.46
CA PRO A 67 5.14 -17.70 -0.93
C PRO A 67 4.32 -16.41 -1.06
N MET A 68 3.35 -16.21 -0.17
CA MET A 68 2.36 -15.14 -0.22
C MET A 68 2.03 -14.66 1.18
N ALA A 69 1.68 -13.38 1.31
CA ALA A 69 1.19 -12.80 2.56
C ALA A 69 0.10 -11.75 2.32
N VAL A 70 -0.78 -11.60 3.31
CA VAL A 70 -1.81 -10.55 3.33
C VAL A 70 -1.29 -9.37 4.16
N GLY A 71 -1.59 -8.17 3.71
CA GLY A 71 -1.38 -6.93 4.45
C GLY A 71 -2.63 -6.06 4.46
N THR A 72 -2.51 -4.87 5.05
CA THR A 72 -3.51 -3.80 4.97
C THR A 72 -2.85 -2.52 4.47
N ASP A 73 -3.58 -1.73 3.73
CA ASP A 73 -3.10 -0.49 3.12
C ASP A 73 -4.14 0.61 3.29
N THR A 74 -3.73 1.68 3.95
CA THR A 74 -4.47 2.93 4.03
C THR A 74 -3.76 3.98 3.17
N SER A 75 -2.40 3.93 3.23
CA SER A 75 -1.50 4.88 2.61
C SER A 75 -0.15 4.19 2.39
N HIS A 76 -0.01 3.40 1.34
CA HIS A 76 1.21 2.65 0.97
C HIS A 76 1.60 1.47 1.89
N SER A 77 0.78 1.05 2.83
CA SER A 77 1.20 0.01 3.79
C SER A 77 1.31 -1.41 3.22
N VAL A 78 0.80 -1.69 2.03
CA VAL A 78 1.07 -2.89 1.22
C VAL A 78 2.02 -2.55 0.09
N THR A 79 1.67 -1.56 -0.72
CA THR A 79 2.39 -1.20 -1.94
C THR A 79 3.78 -0.64 -1.65
N GLY A 80 3.92 0.23 -0.65
CA GLY A 80 5.21 0.72 -0.18
C GLY A 80 6.04 -0.37 0.49
N CYS A 81 5.44 -1.22 1.35
CA CYS A 81 6.17 -2.35 1.92
C CYS A 81 6.69 -3.30 0.84
N ALA A 82 5.89 -3.58 -0.19
CA ALA A 82 6.32 -4.39 -1.32
C ALA A 82 7.50 -3.72 -2.07
N MET A 83 7.39 -2.42 -2.33
CA MET A 83 8.45 -1.64 -2.99
C MET A 83 9.78 -1.72 -2.22
N PHE A 84 9.77 -1.45 -0.93
CA PHE A 84 10.99 -1.45 -0.11
C PHE A 84 11.62 -2.83 0.05
N ASN A 85 10.85 -3.90 -0.06
CA ASN A 85 11.33 -5.27 0.08
C ASN A 85 11.56 -5.98 -1.28
N GLY A 86 11.40 -5.27 -2.41
CA GLY A 86 11.67 -5.79 -3.75
C GLY A 86 10.75 -6.94 -4.16
N ILE A 87 9.49 -6.88 -3.80
CA ILE A 87 8.45 -7.88 -4.10
C ILE A 87 7.23 -7.22 -4.77
N CYS A 88 6.31 -8.01 -5.26
CA CYS A 88 5.03 -7.52 -5.78
C CYS A 88 4.01 -7.33 -4.65
N GLY A 89 3.21 -6.26 -4.77
CA GLY A 89 2.15 -5.93 -3.83
C GLY A 89 0.93 -5.33 -4.54
N LEU A 90 -0.25 -5.66 -4.08
CA LEU A 90 -1.50 -5.22 -4.67
C LEU A 90 -2.45 -4.71 -3.59
N LYS A 91 -2.89 -3.48 -3.76
CA LYS A 91 -4.02 -2.88 -3.04
C LYS A 91 -5.18 -2.72 -4.02
N PRO A 92 -6.28 -3.46 -3.86
CA PRO A 92 -7.46 -3.32 -4.72
C PRO A 92 -8.17 -1.98 -4.46
N PRO A 93 -9.18 -1.63 -5.29
CA PRO A 93 -10.05 -0.51 -4.99
C PRO A 93 -10.63 -0.63 -3.57
N VAL A 94 -10.76 0.49 -2.86
CA VAL A 94 -11.39 0.52 -1.55
C VAL A 94 -12.81 -0.03 -1.65
N GLY A 95 -13.17 -0.92 -0.69
CA GLY A 95 -14.49 -1.56 -0.66
C GLY A 95 -14.60 -2.88 -1.44
N LYS A 96 -13.60 -3.28 -2.24
CA LYS A 96 -13.62 -4.58 -2.97
C LYS A 96 -13.44 -5.79 -2.06
N LEU A 97 -12.72 -5.63 -0.96
CA LEU A 97 -12.57 -6.66 0.07
C LEU A 97 -13.26 -6.22 1.35
N SER A 98 -13.88 -7.18 2.03
CA SER A 98 -14.46 -6.92 3.34
C SER A 98 -13.39 -6.50 4.34
N ALA A 99 -13.61 -5.38 5.02
CA ALA A 99 -12.78 -4.90 6.13
C ALA A 99 -13.18 -5.51 7.49
N GLU A 100 -14.14 -6.43 7.52
CA GLU A 100 -14.56 -7.11 8.75
C GLU A 100 -13.40 -7.87 9.39
N GLY A 101 -13.18 -7.64 10.69
CA GLY A 101 -12.09 -8.26 11.45
C GLY A 101 -10.73 -7.57 11.28
N ILE A 102 -10.66 -6.48 10.55
CA ILE A 102 -9.47 -5.62 10.45
C ILE A 102 -9.63 -4.45 11.41
N ILE A 103 -8.60 -4.18 12.23
CA ILE A 103 -8.54 -2.96 13.05
C ILE A 103 -8.35 -1.78 12.10
N PRO A 104 -9.29 -0.83 12.03
CA PRO A 104 -9.24 0.24 11.05
C PRO A 104 -8.31 1.39 11.47
N ILE A 105 -7.76 2.10 10.46
CA ILE A 105 -7.40 3.52 10.61
C ILE A 105 -8.59 4.36 10.13
N ALA A 106 -8.98 4.18 8.86
CA ALA A 106 -10.06 4.92 8.23
C ALA A 106 -10.75 4.04 7.19
N ARG A 107 -11.99 3.64 7.41
CA ARG A 107 -12.73 2.78 6.47
C ARG A 107 -12.92 3.39 5.09
N THR A 108 -12.91 4.72 5.00
CA THR A 108 -12.95 5.46 3.74
C THR A 108 -11.70 5.20 2.86
N LEU A 109 -10.57 4.80 3.47
CA LEU A 109 -9.27 4.65 2.83
C LEU A 109 -8.71 3.24 2.90
N ASP A 110 -9.07 2.47 3.93
CA ASP A 110 -8.48 1.17 4.24
C ASP A 110 -8.85 0.10 3.21
N SER A 111 -7.87 -0.71 2.85
CA SER A 111 -8.06 -1.93 2.09
C SER A 111 -7.14 -3.03 2.60
N ALA A 112 -7.58 -4.28 2.55
CA ALA A 112 -6.66 -5.40 2.59
C ALA A 112 -5.94 -5.53 1.24
N GLY A 113 -4.75 -6.11 1.23
CA GLY A 113 -3.97 -6.32 0.02
C GLY A 113 -3.17 -7.61 0.04
N ALA A 114 -2.66 -7.96 -1.13
CA ALA A 114 -1.91 -9.18 -1.38
C ALA A 114 -0.44 -8.87 -1.68
N MET A 115 0.47 -9.72 -1.25
CA MET A 115 1.91 -9.64 -1.52
C MET A 115 2.46 -11.02 -1.90
N ALA A 116 3.30 -11.08 -2.93
CA ALA A 116 4.06 -12.26 -3.35
C ALA A 116 5.35 -11.83 -4.06
N ARG A 117 6.22 -12.78 -4.43
CA ARG A 117 7.46 -12.45 -5.14
C ARG A 117 7.28 -12.08 -6.61
N ASN A 118 6.14 -12.42 -7.20
CA ASN A 118 5.77 -12.09 -8.57
C ASN A 118 4.30 -11.68 -8.63
N LEU A 119 3.92 -11.02 -9.72
CA LEU A 119 2.56 -10.48 -9.86
C LEU A 119 1.50 -11.57 -10.07
N THR A 120 1.84 -12.64 -10.78
CA THR A 120 0.92 -13.78 -10.99
C THR A 120 0.47 -14.38 -9.65
N ASP A 121 1.39 -14.64 -8.73
CA ASP A 121 1.05 -15.15 -7.40
C ASP A 121 0.33 -14.10 -6.54
N THR A 122 0.67 -12.81 -6.69
CA THR A 122 -0.04 -11.71 -6.01
C THR A 122 -1.51 -11.66 -6.46
N LEU A 123 -1.78 -11.74 -7.76
CA LEU A 123 -3.13 -11.78 -8.32
C LEU A 123 -3.89 -13.04 -7.91
N LYS A 124 -3.21 -14.19 -7.87
CA LYS A 124 -3.78 -15.46 -7.40
C LYS A 124 -4.22 -15.36 -5.94
N LEU A 125 -3.36 -14.78 -5.07
CA LEU A 125 -3.73 -14.53 -3.67
C LEU A 125 -4.93 -13.58 -3.57
N TYR A 126 -4.89 -12.46 -4.31
CA TYR A 126 -5.99 -11.50 -4.32
C TYR A 126 -7.30 -12.15 -4.80
N SER A 127 -7.26 -12.93 -5.87
CA SER A 127 -8.42 -13.70 -6.37
C SER A 127 -9.01 -14.60 -5.29
N ALA A 128 -8.14 -15.31 -4.52
CA ALA A 128 -8.58 -16.19 -3.45
C ALA A 128 -9.13 -15.45 -2.20
N MET A 129 -8.81 -14.16 -2.04
CA MET A 129 -9.35 -13.32 -0.96
C MET A 129 -10.78 -12.82 -1.25
N ARG A 130 -11.18 -12.74 -2.51
CA ARG A 130 -12.47 -12.22 -2.99
C ARG A 130 -13.62 -13.20 -2.74
N ASP A 131 -14.85 -12.70 -2.77
CA ASP A 131 -16.05 -13.54 -2.78
C ASP A 131 -16.25 -14.21 -4.16
N GLU A 132 -15.93 -13.46 -5.22
CA GLU A 132 -15.89 -13.94 -6.60
C GLU A 132 -14.45 -13.89 -7.13
N PRO A 133 -13.95 -14.94 -7.79
CA PRO A 133 -12.59 -14.97 -8.32
C PRO A 133 -12.39 -13.88 -9.38
N LEU A 134 -11.12 -13.50 -9.61
CA LEU A 134 -10.76 -12.67 -10.75
C LEU A 134 -11.10 -13.39 -12.06
N PRO A 135 -11.48 -12.65 -13.10
CA PRO A 135 -11.49 -13.20 -14.45
C PRO A 135 -10.08 -13.63 -14.87
N GLU A 136 -9.97 -14.35 -15.95
CA GLU A 136 -8.67 -14.60 -16.58
C GLU A 136 -8.09 -13.25 -17.03
N LEU A 137 -6.86 -12.98 -16.60
CA LEU A 137 -6.11 -11.75 -16.90
C LEU A 137 -4.88 -12.13 -17.73
N ASN A 138 -4.73 -11.47 -18.86
CA ASN A 138 -3.60 -11.68 -19.77
C ASN A 138 -2.77 -10.39 -19.86
N PRO A 139 -1.43 -10.48 -19.93
CA PRO A 139 -0.62 -9.30 -20.14
C PRO A 139 -0.98 -8.65 -21.47
N LEU A 140 -1.14 -7.33 -21.46
CA LEU A 140 -1.30 -6.56 -22.69
C LEU A 140 -0.04 -6.66 -23.55
N ARG A 141 -0.18 -6.51 -24.85
CA ARG A 141 0.99 -6.32 -25.71
C ARG A 141 1.59 -4.95 -25.45
N THR A 142 2.91 -4.83 -25.57
CA THR A 142 3.57 -3.55 -25.27
C THR A 142 3.08 -2.43 -26.19
N ASP A 143 2.77 -2.73 -27.44
CA ASP A 143 2.24 -1.76 -28.44
C ASP A 143 0.75 -1.40 -28.22
N GLU A 144 0.08 -2.06 -27.30
CA GLU A 144 -1.30 -1.75 -26.88
C GLU A 144 -1.35 -0.95 -25.57
N LEU A 145 -0.19 -0.79 -24.89
CA LEU A 145 -0.12 -0.09 -23.60
C LEU A 145 -0.27 1.43 -23.75
N HIS A 146 -1.16 1.99 -22.97
CA HIS A 146 -1.30 3.44 -22.78
C HIS A 146 -0.92 3.77 -21.33
N ILE A 147 0.26 4.33 -21.14
CA ILE A 147 0.85 4.58 -19.80
C ILE A 147 0.96 6.08 -19.57
N ALA A 148 0.32 6.59 -18.51
CA ALA A 148 0.65 7.91 -18.00
C ALA A 148 1.88 7.82 -17.09
N VAL A 149 2.74 8.82 -17.14
CA VAL A 149 3.86 8.99 -16.20
C VAL A 149 3.52 10.10 -15.24
N ASN A 150 3.34 9.77 -13.97
CA ASN A 150 3.10 10.79 -12.95
C ASN A 150 4.42 11.45 -12.56
N ARG A 151 4.54 12.76 -12.87
CA ARG A 151 5.74 13.60 -12.64
C ARG A 151 5.79 14.20 -11.24
N ALA A 152 4.71 14.12 -10.48
CA ALA A 152 4.66 14.70 -9.13
C ALA A 152 5.82 14.19 -8.27
N ASN A 153 6.59 15.12 -7.70
CA ASN A 153 7.76 14.84 -6.85
C ASN A 153 8.86 13.97 -7.52
N GLY A 154 8.83 13.84 -8.86
CA GLY A 154 9.82 13.03 -9.60
C GLY A 154 11.26 13.55 -9.48
N GLU A 155 11.44 14.84 -9.17
CA GLU A 155 12.75 15.46 -8.91
C GLU A 155 13.43 14.91 -7.66
N THR A 156 12.68 14.33 -6.72
CA THR A 156 13.23 13.71 -5.50
C THR A 156 13.94 12.39 -5.80
N ILE A 157 13.67 11.78 -6.95
CA ILE A 157 14.25 10.51 -7.36
C ILE A 157 15.58 10.74 -8.07
N GLN A 158 16.63 10.13 -7.56
CA GLN A 158 18.00 10.29 -8.04
C GLN A 158 18.75 8.95 -8.17
N GLY A 159 19.99 8.99 -8.64
CA GLY A 159 20.90 7.85 -8.67
C GLY A 159 20.42 6.67 -9.51
N SER A 160 20.63 5.45 -9.01
CA SER A 160 20.25 4.19 -9.68
C SER A 160 18.75 4.12 -9.96
N ARG A 161 17.95 4.57 -9.03
CA ARG A 161 16.49 4.58 -9.15
C ARG A 161 16.02 5.40 -10.35
N LYS A 162 16.58 6.59 -10.56
CA LYS A 162 16.26 7.43 -11.72
C LYS A 162 16.68 6.79 -13.04
N ARG A 163 17.88 6.19 -13.08
CA ARG A 163 18.34 5.46 -14.27
C ARG A 163 17.44 4.29 -14.62
N PHE A 164 17.07 3.49 -13.61
CA PHE A 164 16.14 2.38 -13.78
C PHE A 164 14.78 2.82 -14.36
N LEU A 165 14.16 3.84 -13.79
CA LEU A 165 12.87 4.36 -14.28
C LEU A 165 12.98 4.88 -15.72
N ASN A 166 14.06 5.61 -16.07
CA ASN A 166 14.27 6.10 -17.42
C ASN A 166 14.45 4.94 -18.40
N SER A 167 15.26 3.94 -18.05
CA SER A 167 15.46 2.73 -18.88
C SER A 167 14.16 1.97 -19.11
N LEU A 168 13.32 1.83 -18.08
CA LEU A 168 12.01 1.21 -18.23
C LEU A 168 11.12 1.99 -19.21
N LEU A 169 11.07 3.32 -19.08
CA LEU A 169 10.31 4.18 -19.98
C LEU A 169 10.80 4.11 -21.43
N GLU A 170 12.11 4.05 -21.64
CA GLU A 170 12.70 3.87 -22.97
C GLU A 170 12.30 2.52 -23.58
N LYS A 171 12.31 1.44 -22.79
CA LYS A 171 11.89 0.10 -23.25
C LYS A 171 10.39 0.05 -23.57
N LEU A 172 9.55 0.66 -22.77
CA LEU A 172 8.12 0.79 -23.05
C LEU A 172 7.89 1.50 -24.39
N LYS A 173 8.54 2.65 -24.61
CA LYS A 173 8.43 3.41 -25.86
C LYS A 173 8.99 2.62 -27.06
N ALA A 174 10.14 1.99 -26.91
CA ALA A 174 10.73 1.15 -27.96
C ALA A 174 9.86 -0.05 -28.32
N GLY A 175 9.10 -0.59 -27.36
CA GLY A 175 8.09 -1.63 -27.57
C GLY A 175 6.78 -1.14 -28.18
N GLY A 176 6.63 0.16 -28.43
CA GLY A 176 5.45 0.76 -29.06
C GLY A 176 4.39 1.29 -28.07
N ALA A 177 4.65 1.28 -26.76
CA ALA A 177 3.72 1.81 -25.78
C ALA A 177 3.47 3.32 -25.99
N ALA A 178 2.19 3.74 -25.98
CA ALA A 178 1.82 5.14 -25.95
C ALA A 178 2.03 5.69 -24.53
N THR A 179 2.74 6.81 -24.42
CA THR A 179 3.02 7.43 -23.11
C THR A 179 2.52 8.85 -23.06
N GLY A 180 1.91 9.24 -21.94
CA GLY A 180 1.55 10.61 -21.61
C GLY A 180 2.08 11.00 -20.24
N GLU A 181 1.76 12.20 -19.79
CA GLU A 181 2.19 12.72 -18.48
C GLU A 181 1.01 13.24 -17.69
N VAL A 182 1.04 13.05 -16.38
CA VAL A 182 0.14 13.64 -15.40
C VAL A 182 0.96 14.21 -14.24
N ASP A 183 0.38 15.15 -13.50
CA ASP A 183 1.01 15.73 -12.30
C ASP A 183 0.04 15.63 -11.12
N GLN A 184 0.00 14.46 -10.49
CA GLN A 184 -0.94 14.11 -9.43
C GLN A 184 -0.18 13.98 -8.10
N GLY A 185 -0.14 15.05 -7.34
CA GLY A 185 0.68 15.19 -6.13
C GLY A 185 0.06 14.61 -4.86
N ALA A 186 0.38 15.21 -3.71
CA ALA A 186 -0.09 14.78 -2.41
C ALA A 186 -1.58 15.16 -2.18
N ALA A 187 -2.21 14.44 -1.28
CA ALA A 187 -3.58 14.68 -0.80
C ALA A 187 -3.56 14.94 0.72
N PRO A 188 -3.33 16.18 1.17
CA PRO A 188 -3.17 16.51 2.58
C PRO A 188 -4.44 16.23 3.42
N GLU A 189 -5.63 16.29 2.82
CA GLU A 189 -6.91 16.00 3.45
C GLU A 189 -7.03 14.54 3.90
N MET A 190 -6.20 13.65 3.36
CA MET A 190 -6.14 12.25 3.76
C MET A 190 -5.83 12.08 5.25
N VAL A 191 -4.91 12.89 5.79
CA VAL A 191 -4.57 12.89 7.23
C VAL A 191 -5.78 13.29 8.07
N THR A 192 -6.57 14.26 7.61
CA THR A 192 -7.80 14.68 8.28
C THR A 192 -8.81 13.53 8.33
N ILE A 193 -9.05 12.83 7.21
CA ILE A 193 -9.95 11.68 7.19
C ILE A 193 -9.48 10.61 8.18
N MET A 194 -8.20 10.24 8.16
CA MET A 194 -7.64 9.27 9.10
C MET A 194 -7.86 9.69 10.56
N ARG A 195 -7.59 10.95 10.89
CA ARG A 195 -7.73 11.48 12.25
C ARG A 195 -9.17 11.40 12.76
N TRP A 196 -10.15 11.78 11.93
CA TRP A 196 -11.57 11.80 12.34
C TRP A 196 -12.20 10.41 12.37
N GLU A 197 -11.81 9.51 11.47
CA GLU A 197 -12.37 8.17 11.42
C GLU A 197 -11.75 7.21 12.45
N PHE A 198 -10.47 7.40 12.81
CA PHE A 198 -9.74 6.43 13.63
C PHE A 198 -10.46 6.07 14.94
N ARG A 199 -10.80 7.07 15.77
CA ARG A 199 -11.43 6.82 17.08
C ARG A 199 -12.77 6.08 16.95
N PRO A 200 -13.78 6.59 16.23
CA PRO A 200 -15.09 5.93 16.19
C PRO A 200 -15.03 4.55 15.54
N MET A 201 -14.16 4.35 14.53
CA MET A 201 -14.00 3.06 13.87
C MET A 201 -13.30 2.04 14.77
N LEU A 202 -12.23 2.45 15.45
CA LEU A 202 -11.53 1.61 16.43
C LEU A 202 -12.46 1.20 17.58
N GLU A 203 -13.19 2.12 18.16
CA GLU A 203 -14.11 1.85 19.27
C GLU A 203 -15.26 0.92 18.84
N ASP A 204 -15.76 1.05 17.60
CA ASP A 204 -16.74 0.11 17.04
C ASP A 204 -16.16 -1.30 16.91
N TYR A 205 -14.93 -1.42 16.38
CA TYR A 205 -14.22 -2.69 16.31
C TYR A 205 -14.01 -3.32 17.70
N LEU A 206 -13.54 -2.54 18.66
CA LEU A 206 -13.25 -3.01 20.01
C LEU A 206 -14.51 -3.49 20.74
N ARG A 207 -15.66 -2.81 20.57
CA ARG A 207 -16.96 -3.25 21.13
C ARG A 207 -17.34 -4.65 20.66
N LYS A 208 -17.10 -4.96 19.39
CA LYS A 208 -17.42 -6.24 18.74
C LYS A 208 -16.38 -7.33 19.01
N SER A 209 -15.23 -6.98 19.58
CA SER A 209 -14.12 -7.88 19.86
C SER A 209 -14.11 -8.39 21.30
N THR A 210 -13.22 -9.31 21.60
CA THR A 210 -12.93 -9.79 22.97
C THR A 210 -11.93 -8.92 23.73
N ALA A 211 -11.51 -7.77 23.16
CA ALA A 211 -10.60 -6.85 23.79
C ALA A 211 -11.14 -6.35 25.15
N LYS A 212 -10.26 -6.26 26.15
CA LYS A 212 -10.64 -5.76 27.48
C LYS A 212 -10.92 -4.25 27.45
N ARG A 213 -10.10 -3.49 26.70
CA ARG A 213 -10.27 -2.05 26.49
C ARG A 213 -11.20 -1.80 25.33
N LYS A 214 -12.18 -0.93 25.49
CA LYS A 214 -13.24 -0.69 24.51
C LYS A 214 -13.19 0.70 23.88
N THR A 215 -12.37 1.60 24.44
CA THR A 215 -12.26 2.98 23.98
C THR A 215 -10.81 3.36 23.70
N LEU A 216 -10.61 4.34 22.84
CA LEU A 216 -9.29 4.92 22.56
C LEU A 216 -8.70 5.57 23.85
N ALA A 217 -9.53 6.20 24.65
CA ALA A 217 -9.09 6.77 25.93
C ALA A 217 -8.49 5.70 26.88
N GLU A 218 -9.12 4.52 26.99
CA GLU A 218 -8.57 3.42 27.78
C GLU A 218 -7.27 2.87 27.21
N ILE A 219 -7.07 2.93 25.88
CA ILE A 219 -5.82 2.53 25.24
C ILE A 219 -4.73 3.55 25.55
N VAL A 220 -4.99 4.86 25.38
CA VAL A 220 -4.04 5.91 25.70
C VAL A 220 -3.64 5.87 27.18
N ALA A 221 -4.60 5.72 28.10
CA ALA A 221 -4.28 5.55 29.53
C ALA A 221 -3.41 4.31 29.82
N TYR A 222 -3.61 3.23 29.06
CA TYR A 222 -2.74 2.05 29.19
C TYR A 222 -1.32 2.32 28.67
N TYR A 223 -1.15 3.07 27.60
CA TYR A 223 0.14 3.52 27.10
C TYR A 223 0.85 4.36 28.17
N GLU A 224 0.17 5.32 28.78
CA GLU A 224 0.70 6.17 29.84
C GLU A 224 1.12 5.38 31.09
N SER A 225 0.40 4.29 31.41
CA SER A 225 0.75 3.43 32.56
C SER A 225 1.93 2.48 32.28
N ASN A 226 2.37 2.37 31.01
CA ASN A 226 3.47 1.51 30.59
C ASN A 226 4.41 2.24 29.58
N PRO A 227 4.94 3.43 29.91
CA PRO A 227 5.59 4.32 28.94
C PRO A 227 6.86 3.73 28.34
N GLU A 228 7.66 3.01 29.13
CA GLU A 228 8.91 2.40 28.65
C GLU A 228 8.67 1.37 27.53
N THR A 229 7.57 0.65 27.57
CA THR A 229 7.23 -0.40 26.59
C THR A 229 6.38 0.15 25.46
N MET A 230 5.33 0.92 25.81
CA MET A 230 4.27 1.31 24.86
C MET A 230 4.54 2.66 24.20
N MET A 231 5.33 3.55 24.81
CA MET A 231 5.54 4.93 24.35
C MET A 231 6.97 5.21 23.90
N LYS A 232 7.72 4.19 23.50
CA LYS A 232 9.12 4.36 23.08
C LYS A 232 9.32 5.44 22.01
N TYR A 233 8.34 5.61 21.13
CA TYR A 233 8.35 6.64 20.06
C TYR A 233 7.23 7.67 20.24
N GLY A 234 6.48 7.63 21.35
CA GLY A 234 5.32 8.49 21.59
C GLY A 234 3.99 7.93 21.09
N ASP A 235 2.96 8.77 21.20
CA ASP A 235 1.57 8.43 20.86
C ASP A 235 0.81 9.63 20.26
N THR A 236 1.51 10.50 19.52
CA THR A 236 1.00 11.78 19.03
C THR A 236 -0.28 11.64 18.18
N LEU A 237 -0.34 10.64 17.29
CA LEU A 237 -1.51 10.42 16.44
C LEU A 237 -2.71 9.86 17.21
N LEU A 238 -2.47 8.98 18.20
CA LEU A 238 -3.54 8.49 19.06
C LEU A 238 -4.16 9.63 19.88
N ARG A 239 -3.32 10.54 20.42
CA ARG A 239 -3.79 11.73 21.17
C ARG A 239 -4.50 12.71 20.26
N ALA A 240 -4.01 12.95 19.06
CA ALA A 240 -4.69 13.82 18.10
C ALA A 240 -6.09 13.26 17.75
N ALA A 241 -6.20 11.96 17.47
CA ALA A 241 -7.49 11.33 17.22
C ALA A 241 -8.44 11.36 18.45
N LEU A 242 -7.89 11.31 19.68
CA LEU A 242 -8.69 11.38 20.90
C LEU A 242 -9.19 12.80 21.18
N ASN A 243 -8.35 13.83 21.01
CA ASN A 243 -8.57 15.16 21.56
C ASN A 243 -8.98 16.21 20.51
N GLU A 244 -8.63 16.02 19.23
CA GLU A 244 -8.79 17.04 18.18
C GLU A 244 -9.99 16.79 17.25
N THR A 245 -10.76 15.73 17.48
CA THR A 245 -11.87 15.34 16.60
C THR A 245 -13.24 15.74 17.19
N MET A 246 -13.37 16.98 17.61
CA MET A 246 -14.64 17.49 18.13
C MET A 246 -15.74 17.46 17.07
N GLY A 247 -16.92 16.98 17.47
CA GLY A 247 -18.05 16.77 16.55
C GLY A 247 -18.04 15.42 15.84
N GLY A 248 -16.98 14.59 16.02
CA GLY A 248 -16.87 13.27 15.41
C GLY A 248 -17.03 13.33 13.90
N LEU A 249 -17.70 12.35 13.31
CA LEU A 249 -17.94 12.27 11.85
C LEU A 249 -18.91 13.35 11.29
N GLN A 250 -19.38 14.28 12.11
CA GLN A 250 -20.15 15.46 11.70
C GLN A 250 -19.32 16.75 11.78
N GLY A 251 -18.08 16.68 12.22
CA GLY A 251 -17.17 17.82 12.30
C GLY A 251 -16.89 18.43 10.93
N LYS A 252 -16.95 19.78 10.86
CA LYS A 252 -16.76 20.50 9.59
C LYS A 252 -15.44 20.12 8.88
N PRO A 253 -14.26 20.03 9.54
CA PRO A 253 -13.02 19.67 8.86
C PRO A 253 -13.09 18.29 8.18
N TYR A 254 -13.75 17.33 8.80
CA TYR A 254 -13.95 16.00 8.22
C TYR A 254 -14.87 16.03 6.99
N LEU A 255 -15.98 16.77 7.07
CA LEU A 255 -16.93 16.91 5.96
C LEU A 255 -16.29 17.64 4.77
N ASP A 256 -15.48 18.67 5.04
CA ASP A 256 -14.70 19.39 4.01
C ASP A 256 -13.68 18.45 3.34
N ALA A 257 -12.97 17.62 4.12
CA ALA A 257 -12.02 16.64 3.58
C ALA A 257 -12.71 15.57 2.72
N LEU A 258 -13.92 15.13 3.10
CA LEU A 258 -14.71 14.23 2.26
C LEU A 258 -15.21 14.90 0.98
N ALA A 259 -15.50 16.21 1.01
CA ALA A 259 -15.85 16.97 -0.19
C ALA A 259 -14.64 17.06 -1.14
N ALA A 260 -13.48 17.47 -0.62
CA ALA A 260 -12.23 17.52 -1.38
C ALA A 260 -11.87 16.15 -1.99
N ARG A 261 -12.09 15.05 -1.24
CA ARG A 261 -11.90 13.69 -1.75
C ARG A 261 -12.80 13.39 -2.96
N ARG A 262 -14.08 13.78 -2.92
CA ARG A 262 -14.99 13.57 -4.07
C ARG A 262 -14.53 14.33 -5.31
N GLU A 263 -14.08 15.58 -5.13
CA GLU A 263 -13.53 16.40 -6.20
C GLU A 263 -12.25 15.78 -6.78
N ALA A 264 -11.33 15.36 -5.90
CA ALA A 264 -10.10 14.68 -6.31
C ALA A 264 -10.37 13.39 -7.10
N ILE A 265 -11.33 12.56 -6.65
CA ILE A 265 -11.73 11.34 -7.40
C ILE A 265 -12.19 11.71 -8.80
N ALA A 266 -13.07 12.71 -8.94
CA ALA A 266 -13.61 13.12 -10.24
C ALA A 266 -12.48 13.64 -11.15
N GLN A 267 -11.61 14.52 -10.65
CA GLN A 267 -10.50 15.09 -11.40
C GLN A 267 -9.49 14.00 -11.80
N VAL A 268 -8.97 13.26 -10.85
CA VAL A 268 -7.94 12.23 -11.08
C VAL A 268 -8.43 11.17 -12.07
N THR A 269 -9.66 10.67 -11.88
CA THR A 269 -10.20 9.64 -12.80
C THR A 269 -10.47 10.17 -14.21
N ALA A 270 -10.81 11.45 -14.37
CA ALA A 270 -10.95 12.07 -15.69
C ALA A 270 -9.60 12.22 -16.39
N GLU A 271 -8.56 12.66 -15.66
CA GLU A 271 -7.21 12.83 -16.20
C GLU A 271 -6.60 11.51 -16.70
N ILE A 272 -6.93 10.41 -16.04
CA ILE A 272 -6.37 9.07 -16.37
C ILE A 272 -7.34 8.19 -17.17
N GLU A 273 -8.45 8.71 -17.66
CA GLU A 273 -9.53 7.95 -18.33
C GLU A 273 -9.03 7.05 -19.47
N HIS A 274 -8.05 7.52 -20.23
CA HIS A 274 -7.55 6.86 -21.44
C HIS A 274 -6.26 6.06 -21.21
N TYR A 275 -5.80 5.95 -19.96
CA TYR A 275 -4.59 5.20 -19.64
C TYR A 275 -4.94 3.87 -18.96
N ASP A 276 -4.21 2.83 -19.33
CA ASP A 276 -4.31 1.51 -18.70
C ASP A 276 -3.70 1.53 -17.29
N ALA A 277 -2.61 2.30 -17.15
CA ALA A 277 -1.92 2.49 -15.87
C ALA A 277 -1.22 3.85 -15.81
N VAL A 278 -1.03 4.33 -14.59
CA VAL A 278 -0.18 5.47 -14.25
C VAL A 278 1.05 4.97 -13.52
N LEU A 279 2.23 5.24 -14.07
CA LEU A 279 3.51 4.91 -13.47
C LEU A 279 3.99 6.06 -12.59
N MET A 280 4.25 5.78 -11.32
CA MET A 280 4.79 6.75 -10.38
C MET A 280 6.30 6.94 -10.57
N THR A 281 6.75 8.18 -10.67
CA THR A 281 8.16 8.56 -10.69
C THR A 281 8.61 9.28 -9.42
N GLY A 282 7.70 9.60 -8.51
CA GLY A 282 7.97 10.22 -7.22
C GLY A 282 6.91 9.83 -6.19
N PRO A 283 7.10 10.16 -4.91
CA PRO A 283 6.15 9.83 -3.87
C PRO A 283 4.86 10.66 -4.02
N THR A 284 3.72 10.00 -3.99
CA THR A 284 2.38 10.62 -3.96
C THR A 284 1.40 9.72 -3.23
N SER A 285 0.39 10.30 -2.60
CA SER A 285 -0.69 9.58 -1.91
C SER A 285 -2.03 9.67 -2.62
N ILE A 286 -2.09 10.33 -3.77
CA ILE A 286 -3.35 10.65 -4.45
C ILE A 286 -4.18 9.40 -4.77
N MET A 287 -3.56 8.31 -5.24
CA MET A 287 -4.26 7.08 -5.57
C MET A 287 -4.89 6.41 -4.34
N HIS A 288 -4.25 6.52 -3.16
CA HIS A 288 -4.80 6.01 -1.90
C HIS A 288 -5.96 6.89 -1.43
N PHE A 289 -5.80 8.22 -1.51
CA PHE A 289 -6.85 9.17 -1.20
C PHE A 289 -8.09 8.97 -2.07
N CYS A 290 -7.91 8.73 -3.37
CA CYS A 290 -8.99 8.42 -4.29
C CYS A 290 -9.54 6.99 -4.14
N GLY A 291 -8.85 6.11 -3.42
CA GLY A 291 -9.26 4.71 -3.25
C GLY A 291 -9.02 3.84 -4.48
N LEU A 292 -8.15 4.27 -5.40
CA LEU A 292 -7.86 3.58 -6.67
C LEU A 292 -7.06 2.28 -6.45
N PRO A 293 -7.20 1.28 -7.34
CA PRO A 293 -6.35 0.11 -7.33
C PRO A 293 -4.90 0.52 -7.57
N THR A 294 -3.98 -0.11 -6.85
CA THR A 294 -2.55 0.21 -6.90
C THR A 294 -1.74 -1.08 -6.83
N VAL A 295 -0.72 -1.19 -7.67
CA VAL A 295 0.11 -2.39 -7.78
C VAL A 295 1.58 -2.00 -7.72
N THR A 296 2.35 -2.70 -6.91
CA THR A 296 3.82 -2.68 -6.96
C THR A 296 4.28 -3.88 -7.76
N VAL A 297 5.07 -3.65 -8.78
CA VAL A 297 5.67 -4.66 -9.65
C VAL A 297 7.16 -4.73 -9.37
N ALA A 298 7.70 -5.91 -9.12
CA ALA A 298 9.13 -6.15 -8.92
C ALA A 298 9.76 -6.72 -10.20
N GLY A 299 10.97 -6.26 -10.51
CA GLY A 299 11.78 -6.77 -11.63
C GLY A 299 12.90 -7.69 -11.17
N SER A 300 13.77 -8.07 -12.13
CA SER A 300 14.96 -8.87 -11.87
C SER A 300 16.22 -8.04 -11.56
N VAL A 301 16.26 -6.78 -11.97
CA VAL A 301 17.36 -5.84 -11.70
C VAL A 301 17.39 -5.50 -10.22
N LYS A 302 18.59 -5.49 -9.63
CA LYS A 302 18.78 -5.13 -8.23
C LYS A 302 19.36 -3.73 -8.08
N ASP A 303 18.90 -3.04 -7.04
CA ASP A 303 19.50 -1.80 -6.59
C ASP A 303 20.89 -2.04 -5.95
N PRO A 304 21.66 -1.00 -5.62
CA PRO A 304 22.97 -1.14 -4.97
C PRO A 304 22.95 -1.85 -3.61
N ASN A 305 21.79 -2.02 -2.98
CA ASN A 305 21.62 -2.73 -1.72
C ASN A 305 21.23 -4.20 -1.90
N GLY A 306 21.07 -4.66 -3.15
CA GLY A 306 20.67 -6.02 -3.50
C GLY A 306 19.16 -6.27 -3.48
N VAL A 307 18.36 -5.23 -3.35
CA VAL A 307 16.88 -5.29 -3.40
C VAL A 307 16.43 -5.17 -4.84
N ASN A 308 15.45 -5.98 -5.27
CA ASN A 308 14.93 -5.86 -6.62
C ASN A 308 14.30 -4.48 -6.86
N GLU A 309 14.61 -3.88 -8.01
CA GLU A 309 13.95 -2.65 -8.44
C GLU A 309 12.46 -2.91 -8.70
N THR A 310 11.65 -1.94 -8.34
CA THR A 310 10.20 -2.04 -8.41
C THR A 310 9.61 -0.80 -9.07
N VAL A 311 8.37 -0.89 -9.53
CA VAL A 311 7.55 0.30 -9.89
C VAL A 311 6.21 0.22 -9.20
N ILE A 312 5.62 1.37 -8.90
CA ILE A 312 4.24 1.45 -8.43
C ILE A 312 3.39 1.99 -9.58
N LEU A 313 2.31 1.27 -9.84
CA LEU A 313 1.31 1.59 -10.85
C LEU A 313 -0.04 1.77 -10.16
N TYR A 314 -0.86 2.68 -10.67
CA TYR A 314 -2.27 2.80 -10.29
C TYR A 314 -3.12 3.09 -11.53
N GLY A 315 -4.41 2.89 -11.43
CA GLY A 315 -5.31 3.10 -12.56
C GLY A 315 -6.76 3.30 -12.12
N LYS A 316 -7.62 3.60 -13.06
CA LYS A 316 -9.07 3.73 -12.85
C LYS A 316 -9.75 2.34 -12.85
N ASP A 317 -9.45 1.53 -13.85
CA ASP A 317 -9.96 0.17 -14.00
C ASP A 317 -8.99 -0.84 -13.40
N GLU A 318 -9.48 -1.69 -12.47
CA GLU A 318 -8.61 -2.64 -11.79
C GLU A 318 -8.08 -3.73 -12.73
N TYR A 319 -8.87 -4.18 -13.69
CA TYR A 319 -8.47 -5.29 -14.56
C TYR A 319 -7.46 -4.84 -15.62
N ARG A 320 -7.72 -3.69 -16.25
CA ARG A 320 -6.77 -3.08 -17.20
C ARG A 320 -5.44 -2.76 -16.53
N LEU A 321 -5.48 -2.23 -15.29
CA LEU A 321 -4.27 -2.01 -14.51
C LEU A 321 -3.47 -3.30 -14.29
N TYR A 322 -4.15 -4.41 -13.94
CA TYR A 322 -3.47 -5.67 -13.68
C TYR A 322 -2.88 -6.28 -14.96
N GLU A 323 -3.58 -6.21 -16.09
CA GLU A 323 -3.08 -6.65 -17.39
C GLU A 323 -1.89 -5.81 -17.86
N ALA A 324 -1.93 -4.48 -17.67
CA ALA A 324 -0.80 -3.59 -17.93
C ALA A 324 0.39 -3.89 -17.00
N ALA A 325 0.12 -4.14 -15.73
CA ALA A 325 1.16 -4.49 -14.74
C ALA A 325 1.84 -5.82 -15.07
N LEU A 326 1.09 -6.83 -15.55
CA LEU A 326 1.66 -8.11 -16.03
C LEU A 326 2.59 -7.89 -17.23
N ALA A 327 2.22 -7.03 -18.18
CA ALA A 327 3.07 -6.68 -19.32
C ALA A 327 4.35 -5.96 -18.87
N ILE A 328 4.23 -5.02 -17.93
CA ILE A 328 5.37 -4.29 -17.37
C ILE A 328 6.29 -5.24 -16.59
N GLU A 329 5.75 -6.19 -15.81
CA GLU A 329 6.55 -7.23 -15.14
C GLU A 329 7.39 -8.01 -16.13
N GLN A 330 6.82 -8.46 -17.26
CA GLN A 330 7.57 -9.18 -18.30
C GLN A 330 8.73 -8.35 -18.85
N ILE A 331 8.53 -7.06 -19.08
CA ILE A 331 9.60 -6.16 -19.54
C ILE A 331 10.68 -6.03 -18.45
N MET A 332 10.29 -5.87 -17.18
CA MET A 332 11.22 -5.74 -16.05
C MET A 332 11.98 -7.02 -15.74
N MET A 333 11.40 -8.20 -16.01
CA MET A 333 12.06 -9.49 -15.83
C MET A 333 13.04 -9.81 -16.98
N ASN A 334 12.80 -9.30 -18.19
CA ASN A 334 13.64 -9.49 -19.36
C ASN A 334 14.76 -8.44 -19.50
N THR A 335 14.89 -7.53 -18.56
CA THR A 335 16.00 -6.58 -18.50
C THR A 335 17.24 -7.32 -17.98
N GLY A 336 18.13 -7.75 -18.89
CA GLY A 336 19.42 -8.33 -18.51
C GLY A 336 20.32 -7.36 -17.74
N ASP A 337 21.52 -7.85 -17.44
CA ASP A 337 22.58 -7.31 -16.60
C ASP A 337 22.52 -5.80 -16.24
N PRO A 338 22.57 -5.44 -14.92
CA PRO A 338 22.61 -4.06 -14.44
C PRO A 338 23.75 -3.21 -15.00
N GLU A 339 24.85 -3.82 -15.47
CA GLU A 339 25.97 -3.11 -16.10
C GLU A 339 25.63 -2.56 -17.50
N GLN A 340 24.48 -2.95 -18.07
CA GLN A 340 24.00 -2.47 -19.37
C GLN A 340 22.92 -1.36 -19.23
N LEU A 341 22.60 -0.93 -18.00
CA LEU A 341 21.76 0.21 -17.67
C LEU A 341 22.62 1.36 -17.12
#